data_588a5789ce26ad875acb4afdb6234284
#
_entry.id   588a5789ce26ad875acb4afdb6234284
#
_cell.length_a   1.000
_cell.length_b   1.000
_cell.length_c   1.000
_cell.angle_alpha   90.00
_cell.angle_beta   90.00
_cell.angle_gamma   90.00
#
_symmetry.space_group_name_H-M   'P 1'
#
loop_
_entity.id
_entity.type
_entity.pdbx_description
1 polymer ?
#
loop_
_entity_poly.entity_id
_entity_poly.type
_entity_poly.pdbx_seq_one_letter_code
_entity_poly.pdbx_strand_id
1 'polypeptide(L)'
;MANLIPIRSLDEPVGFRANAQRHYRRAHFLMTQLEAKHAEAISQWPGPHDQPLRDAQTAHVELFNLLEERNHLSDSVRIYSALAAEGFLNLYGMMRLGAAAFEEHIERLGLIPKTKELLAVCDGVKVDGSHALIVSLKALADNRNALVHPKAYEIHDITDLRPIPHSNVPKSAREALTQASRFFTEFASLVPEAAYLIPKPSIT
;
A
#
# COMPACT_ATOMS: atom_id res chain seq x y z
N MET A 1 14.80 -23.67 21.20
CA MET A 1 15.09 -23.39 19.78
C MET A 1 13.89 -23.86 18.98
N ALA A 2 13.18 -22.94 18.31
CA ALA A 2 12.06 -23.33 17.43
C ALA A 2 12.65 -24.12 16.25
N ASN A 3 12.06 -25.28 15.94
CA ASN A 3 12.39 -26.04 14.74
C ASN A 3 11.92 -25.21 13.52
N LEU A 4 12.83 -24.44 12.94
CA LEU A 4 12.57 -23.66 11.75
C LEU A 4 12.30 -24.61 10.58
N ILE A 5 11.15 -24.43 9.94
CA ILE A 5 10.74 -25.22 8.79
C ILE A 5 11.42 -24.63 7.54
N PRO A 6 12.17 -25.43 6.77
CA PRO A 6 12.76 -24.95 5.51
C PRO A 6 11.67 -24.49 4.53
N ILE A 7 11.83 -23.30 3.96
CA ILE A 7 10.82 -22.68 3.08
C ILE A 7 10.42 -23.61 1.90
N ARG A 8 11.31 -24.47 1.42
CA ARG A 8 11.06 -25.37 0.26
C ARG A 8 10.29 -26.65 0.60
N SER A 9 10.03 -26.94 1.88
CA SER A 9 9.41 -28.21 2.30
C SER A 9 7.93 -28.10 2.64
N LEU A 10 7.31 -26.93 2.42
CA LEU A 10 5.93 -26.68 2.79
C LEU A 10 5.04 -26.67 1.57
N ASP A 11 3.99 -27.51 1.61
CA ASP A 11 2.80 -27.32 0.78
C ASP A 11 2.25 -25.92 1.12
N GLU A 12 2.33 -24.98 0.18
CA GLU A 12 1.92 -23.59 0.40
C GLU A 12 0.48 -23.54 0.91
N PRO A 13 0.20 -22.81 1.99
CA PRO A 13 -1.18 -22.49 2.35
C PRO A 13 -1.78 -21.60 1.24
N VAL A 14 -2.46 -22.22 0.30
CA VAL A 14 -2.95 -21.63 -0.96
C VAL A 14 -3.70 -20.32 -0.76
N GLY A 15 -4.36 -20.13 0.40
CA GLY A 15 -5.14 -18.93 0.71
C GLY A 15 -4.31 -17.68 0.99
N PHE A 16 -3.15 -17.79 1.62
CA PHE A 16 -2.37 -16.62 2.08
C PHE A 16 -1.48 -16.01 1.01
N ARG A 17 -0.87 -16.83 0.17
CA ARG A 17 -0.16 -16.33 -1.02
C ARG A 17 -1.11 -15.56 -1.94
N ALA A 18 -2.34 -16.07 -2.09
CA ALA A 18 -3.37 -15.41 -2.87
C ALA A 18 -3.71 -14.01 -2.34
N ASN A 19 -3.67 -13.77 -1.02
CA ASN A 19 -4.01 -12.48 -0.44
C ASN A 19 -2.95 -11.40 -0.75
N ALA A 20 -1.68 -11.64 -0.44
CA ALA A 20 -0.60 -10.70 -0.75
C ALA A 20 -0.54 -10.38 -2.26
N GLN A 21 -0.60 -11.43 -3.09
CA GLN A 21 -0.61 -11.31 -4.55
C GLN A 21 -1.84 -10.54 -5.06
N ARG A 22 -3.03 -10.81 -4.49
CA ARG A 22 -4.28 -10.11 -4.86
C ARG A 22 -4.21 -8.63 -4.52
N HIS A 23 -3.75 -8.29 -3.32
CA HIS A 23 -3.62 -6.90 -2.90
C HIS A 23 -2.61 -6.15 -3.76
N TYR A 24 -1.46 -6.73 -4.07
CA TYR A 24 -0.46 -6.11 -4.91
C TYR A 24 -0.97 -5.87 -6.35
N ARG A 25 -1.60 -6.87 -6.96
CA ARG A 25 -2.24 -6.73 -8.28
C ARG A 25 -3.35 -5.69 -8.27
N ARG A 26 -4.16 -5.66 -7.20
CA ARG A 26 -5.22 -4.67 -7.06
C ARG A 26 -4.66 -3.25 -6.98
N ALA A 27 -3.57 -3.04 -6.24
CA ALA A 27 -2.91 -1.74 -6.17
C ALA A 27 -2.42 -1.27 -7.55
N HIS A 28 -1.78 -2.15 -8.34
CA HIS A 28 -1.34 -1.84 -9.71
C HIS A 28 -2.52 -1.51 -10.63
N PHE A 29 -3.56 -2.31 -10.61
CA PHE A 29 -4.76 -2.06 -11.41
C PHE A 29 -5.42 -0.73 -11.08
N LEU A 30 -5.59 -0.43 -9.79
CA LEU A 30 -6.16 0.83 -9.34
C LEU A 30 -5.26 2.03 -9.67
N MET A 31 -3.95 1.86 -9.71
CA MET A 31 -3.02 2.92 -10.14
C MET A 31 -3.27 3.31 -11.60
N THR A 32 -3.48 2.33 -12.48
CA THR A 32 -3.83 2.61 -13.89
C THR A 32 -5.16 3.38 -14.00
N GLN A 33 -6.17 2.98 -13.23
CA GLN A 33 -7.45 3.70 -13.20
C GLN A 33 -7.31 5.12 -12.66
N LEU A 34 -6.50 5.30 -11.60
CA LEU A 34 -6.22 6.59 -11.01
C LEU A 34 -5.55 7.55 -12.02
N GLU A 35 -4.58 7.07 -12.78
CA GLU A 35 -3.90 7.88 -13.79
C GLU A 35 -4.86 8.33 -14.90
N ALA A 36 -5.75 7.44 -15.35
CA ALA A 36 -6.79 7.78 -16.32
C ALA A 36 -7.78 8.83 -15.77
N LYS A 37 -8.29 8.63 -14.55
CA LYS A 37 -9.21 9.57 -13.90
C LYS A 37 -8.56 10.91 -13.59
N HIS A 38 -7.29 10.93 -13.23
CA HIS A 38 -6.56 12.18 -13.03
C HIS A 38 -6.41 12.97 -14.33
N ALA A 39 -6.08 12.30 -15.44
CA ALA A 39 -5.98 12.94 -16.75
C ALA A 39 -7.34 13.49 -17.19
N GLU A 40 -8.42 12.75 -16.98
CA GLU A 40 -9.79 13.17 -17.23
C GLU A 40 -10.15 14.43 -16.43
N ALA A 41 -9.89 14.42 -15.11
CA ALA A 41 -10.15 15.57 -14.23
C ALA A 41 -9.39 16.83 -14.67
N ILE A 42 -8.12 16.68 -15.06
CA ILE A 42 -7.32 17.81 -15.56
C ILE A 42 -7.89 18.35 -16.89
N SER A 43 -8.34 17.47 -17.79
CA SER A 43 -8.89 17.88 -19.09
C SER A 43 -10.23 18.61 -18.99
N GLN A 44 -11.02 18.28 -17.96
CA GLN A 44 -12.33 18.90 -17.70
C GLN A 44 -12.25 20.16 -16.84
N TRP A 45 -11.06 20.55 -16.36
CA TRP A 45 -10.91 21.73 -15.53
C TRP A 45 -11.09 23.01 -16.34
N PRO A 46 -12.16 23.80 -16.11
CA PRO A 46 -12.49 24.95 -16.97
C PRO A 46 -11.56 26.16 -16.79
N GLY A 47 -10.57 26.08 -15.90
CA GLY A 47 -9.78 27.27 -15.51
C GLY A 47 -10.58 28.24 -14.61
N PRO A 48 -9.91 29.22 -14.03
CA PRO A 48 -10.56 30.10 -13.04
C PRO A 48 -11.51 31.17 -13.60
N HIS A 49 -11.66 31.35 -14.93
CA HIS A 49 -12.24 32.58 -15.46
C HIS A 49 -13.31 32.50 -16.59
N ASP A 50 -13.72 31.33 -17.10
CA ASP A 50 -14.37 31.30 -18.42
C ASP A 50 -15.77 30.66 -18.54
N GLN A 51 -16.64 30.62 -17.51
CA GLN A 51 -17.99 30.05 -17.72
C GLN A 51 -19.16 30.85 -17.17
N PRO A 52 -20.31 30.94 -17.92
CA PRO A 52 -21.55 31.52 -17.43
C PRO A 52 -22.18 30.69 -16.31
N LEU A 53 -22.76 31.36 -15.31
CA LEU A 53 -23.14 30.83 -13.98
C LEU A 53 -24.11 29.62 -13.97
N ARG A 54 -24.86 29.31 -15.00
CA ARG A 54 -25.83 28.20 -15.03
C ARG A 54 -25.21 26.87 -15.46
N ASP A 55 -24.34 26.89 -16.46
CA ASP A 55 -23.62 25.70 -16.92
C ASP A 55 -22.49 25.33 -15.95
N ALA A 56 -21.98 26.34 -15.24
CA ALA A 56 -20.98 26.16 -14.20
C ALA A 56 -21.43 25.24 -13.05
N GLN A 57 -22.71 25.27 -12.68
CA GLN A 57 -23.18 24.53 -11.50
C GLN A 57 -23.25 23.01 -11.74
N THR A 58 -23.71 22.58 -12.92
CA THR A 58 -23.73 21.16 -13.31
C THR A 58 -22.31 20.65 -13.57
N ALA A 59 -21.50 21.41 -14.31
CA ALA A 59 -20.11 21.09 -14.57
C ALA A 59 -19.28 21.02 -13.26
N HIS A 60 -19.59 21.85 -12.27
CA HIS A 60 -18.94 21.77 -10.95
C HIS A 60 -19.29 20.49 -10.18
N VAL A 61 -20.53 20.02 -10.25
CA VAL A 61 -20.95 18.77 -9.59
C VAL A 61 -20.26 17.56 -10.24
N GLU A 62 -20.23 17.50 -11.56
CA GLU A 62 -19.58 16.43 -12.31
C GLU A 62 -18.07 16.39 -12.03
N LEU A 63 -17.41 17.54 -12.09
CA LEU A 63 -16.00 17.65 -11.76
C LEU A 63 -15.72 17.27 -10.29
N PHE A 64 -16.58 17.70 -9.37
CA PHE A 64 -16.44 17.33 -7.96
C PHE A 64 -16.49 15.81 -7.79
N ASN A 65 -17.49 15.15 -8.38
CA ASN A 65 -17.61 13.70 -8.33
C ASN A 65 -16.37 12.98 -8.90
N LEU A 66 -15.85 13.49 -10.01
CA LEU A 66 -14.65 12.98 -10.65
C LEU A 66 -13.40 13.13 -9.76
N LEU A 67 -13.26 14.25 -9.07
CA LEU A 67 -12.18 14.50 -8.11
C LEU A 67 -12.29 13.58 -6.88
N GLU A 68 -13.49 13.36 -6.37
CA GLU A 68 -13.75 12.42 -5.28
C GLU A 68 -13.41 10.98 -5.68
N GLU A 69 -13.86 10.52 -6.86
CA GLU A 69 -13.52 9.20 -7.39
C GLU A 69 -12.00 9.04 -7.52
N ARG A 70 -11.31 10.04 -8.06
CA ARG A 70 -9.84 10.08 -8.14
C ARG A 70 -9.19 9.94 -6.76
N ASN A 71 -9.69 10.65 -5.75
CA ASN A 71 -9.15 10.60 -4.39
C ASN A 71 -9.37 9.21 -3.78
N HIS A 72 -10.55 8.61 -3.92
CA HIS A 72 -10.84 7.25 -3.47
C HIS A 72 -9.95 6.19 -4.13
N LEU A 73 -9.66 6.34 -5.43
CA LEU A 73 -8.70 5.46 -6.11
C LEU A 73 -7.30 5.59 -5.52
N SER A 74 -6.83 6.82 -5.26
CA SER A 74 -5.54 7.05 -4.61
C SER A 74 -5.43 6.40 -3.24
N ASP A 75 -6.42 6.60 -2.40
CA ASP A 75 -6.48 6.02 -1.07
C ASP A 75 -6.50 4.50 -1.12
N SER A 76 -7.26 3.94 -2.05
CA SER A 76 -7.31 2.50 -2.29
C SER A 76 -5.95 1.93 -2.71
N VAL A 77 -5.21 2.59 -3.61
CA VAL A 77 -3.84 2.17 -3.99
C VAL A 77 -2.92 2.16 -2.77
N ARG A 78 -2.98 3.19 -1.93
CA ARG A 78 -2.15 3.31 -0.72
C ARG A 78 -2.46 2.19 0.28
N ILE A 79 -3.75 1.91 0.52
CA ILE A 79 -4.19 0.83 1.41
C ILE A 79 -3.76 -0.54 0.87
N TYR A 80 -4.03 -0.86 -0.39
CA TYR A 80 -3.69 -2.15 -0.97
C TYR A 80 -2.19 -2.40 -1.07
N SER A 81 -1.37 -1.35 -1.25
CA SER A 81 0.09 -1.45 -1.19
C SER A 81 0.57 -1.87 0.20
N ALA A 82 0.01 -1.31 1.26
CA ALA A 82 0.34 -1.69 2.63
C ALA A 82 -0.16 -3.10 2.98
N LEU A 83 -1.39 -3.46 2.58
CA LEU A 83 -1.96 -4.80 2.79
C LEU A 83 -1.17 -5.89 2.03
N ALA A 84 -0.58 -5.57 0.89
CA ALA A 84 0.28 -6.51 0.18
C ALA A 84 1.54 -6.86 1.00
N ALA A 85 2.20 -5.87 1.61
CA ALA A 85 3.34 -6.07 2.47
C ALA A 85 2.97 -6.84 3.75
N GLU A 86 1.85 -6.48 4.39
CA GLU A 86 1.35 -7.18 5.58
C GLU A 86 0.98 -8.64 5.30
N GLY A 87 0.25 -8.89 4.22
CA GLY A 87 -0.13 -10.24 3.80
C GLY A 87 1.09 -11.11 3.46
N PHE A 88 2.13 -10.52 2.87
CA PHE A 88 3.40 -11.21 2.62
C PHE A 88 4.10 -11.59 3.93
N LEU A 89 4.21 -10.68 4.88
CA LEU A 89 4.85 -10.95 6.19
C LEU A 89 4.09 -12.03 6.97
N ASN A 90 2.77 -12.00 6.93
CA ASN A 90 1.95 -13.02 7.58
C ASN A 90 2.16 -14.39 6.92
N LEU A 91 2.15 -14.46 5.59
CA LEU A 91 2.45 -15.71 4.87
C LEU A 91 3.86 -16.23 5.23
N TYR A 92 4.86 -15.36 5.14
CA TYR A 92 6.25 -15.71 5.45
C TYR A 92 6.39 -16.23 6.87
N GLY A 93 5.81 -15.52 7.85
CA GLY A 93 5.85 -15.91 9.26
C GLY A 93 5.20 -17.26 9.52
N MET A 94 4.01 -17.50 8.96
CA MET A 94 3.34 -18.80 9.10
C MET A 94 4.10 -19.94 8.46
N MET A 95 4.73 -19.71 7.31
CA MET A 95 5.55 -20.71 6.65
C MET A 95 6.81 -21.05 7.44
N ARG A 96 7.43 -20.07 8.11
CA ARG A 96 8.68 -20.26 8.83
C ARG A 96 8.50 -20.80 10.25
N LEU A 97 7.46 -20.38 10.95
CA LEU A 97 7.22 -20.70 12.36
C LEU A 97 6.12 -21.75 12.55
N GLY A 98 5.30 -21.99 11.53
CA GLY A 98 4.03 -22.68 11.66
C GLY A 98 2.91 -21.74 12.17
N ALA A 99 1.66 -22.07 11.86
CA ALA A 99 0.50 -21.20 12.15
C ALA A 99 0.37 -20.91 13.65
N ALA A 100 0.43 -21.94 14.50
CA ALA A 100 0.23 -21.79 15.94
C ALA A 100 1.27 -20.85 16.59
N ALA A 101 2.57 -21.03 16.30
CA ALA A 101 3.62 -20.19 16.86
C ALA A 101 3.57 -18.75 16.29
N PHE A 102 3.20 -18.60 15.02
CA PHE A 102 3.02 -17.30 14.42
C PHE A 102 1.86 -16.53 15.08
N GLU A 103 0.69 -17.15 15.22
CA GLU A 103 -0.50 -16.55 15.85
C GLU A 103 -0.25 -16.17 17.32
N GLU A 104 0.45 -17.02 18.07
CA GLU A 104 0.73 -16.78 19.48
C GLU A 104 1.70 -15.62 19.72
N HIS A 105 2.76 -15.51 18.91
CA HIS A 105 3.89 -14.64 19.22
C HIS A 105 4.08 -13.45 18.28
N ILE A 106 3.63 -13.56 17.02
CA ILE A 106 4.02 -12.63 15.96
C ILE A 106 2.84 -11.87 15.35
N GLU A 107 1.68 -12.51 15.18
CA GLU A 107 0.55 -11.97 14.41
C GLU A 107 0.12 -10.59 14.89
N ARG A 108 0.08 -10.38 16.20
CA ARG A 108 -0.40 -9.12 16.81
C ARG A 108 0.61 -7.98 16.78
N LEU A 109 1.84 -8.25 16.39
CA LEU A 109 2.86 -7.21 16.26
C LEU A 109 2.52 -6.26 15.10
N GLY A 110 2.81 -4.97 15.27
CA GLY A 110 2.77 -4.02 14.18
C GLY A 110 3.81 -4.37 13.09
N LEU A 111 3.63 -3.84 11.88
CA LEU A 111 4.42 -4.21 10.69
C LEU A 111 5.93 -4.17 10.92
N ILE A 112 6.45 -3.11 11.55
CA ILE A 112 7.89 -2.94 11.76
C ILE A 112 8.45 -3.94 12.79
N PRO A 113 7.92 -4.04 14.02
CA PRO A 113 8.39 -5.05 14.97
C PRO A 113 8.19 -6.48 14.44
N LYS A 114 7.07 -6.78 13.76
CA LYS A 114 6.82 -8.06 13.09
C LYS A 114 7.97 -8.43 12.13
N THR A 115 8.34 -7.50 11.26
CA THR A 115 9.41 -7.75 10.28
C THR A 115 10.75 -8.00 10.94
N LYS A 116 11.11 -7.20 11.94
CA LYS A 116 12.37 -7.37 12.67
C LYS A 116 12.43 -8.69 13.40
N GLU A 117 11.35 -9.07 14.05
CA GLU A 117 11.27 -10.34 14.78
C GLU A 117 11.35 -11.54 13.84
N LEU A 118 10.60 -11.51 12.73
CA LEU A 118 10.63 -12.59 11.74
C LEU A 118 12.04 -12.77 11.15
N LEU A 119 12.70 -11.69 10.73
CA LEU A 119 14.05 -11.77 10.20
C LEU A 119 15.05 -12.27 11.22
N ALA A 120 14.95 -11.81 12.48
CA ALA A 120 15.86 -12.21 13.54
C ALA A 120 15.68 -13.69 13.92
N VAL A 121 14.42 -14.13 14.09
CA VAL A 121 14.10 -15.48 14.56
C VAL A 121 14.24 -16.51 13.44
N CYS A 122 13.78 -16.19 12.23
CA CYS A 122 13.76 -17.15 11.12
C CYS A 122 15.08 -17.22 10.35
N ASP A 123 15.79 -16.10 10.22
CA ASP A 123 16.95 -16.02 9.33
C ASP A 123 18.23 -15.53 10.01
N GLY A 124 18.15 -15.18 11.30
CA GLY A 124 19.29 -14.62 12.04
C GLY A 124 19.71 -13.23 11.56
N VAL A 125 18.87 -12.56 10.76
CA VAL A 125 19.14 -11.26 10.17
C VAL A 125 18.63 -10.15 11.08
N LYS A 126 19.50 -9.20 11.42
CA LYS A 126 19.14 -8.01 12.20
C LYS A 126 19.17 -6.78 11.30
N VAL A 127 18.05 -6.04 11.29
CA VAL A 127 17.92 -4.78 10.56
C VAL A 127 17.61 -3.64 11.52
N ASP A 128 18.28 -2.53 11.35
CA ASP A 128 18.02 -1.31 12.12
C ASP A 128 16.91 -0.44 11.48
N GLY A 129 16.60 0.68 12.13
CA GLY A 129 15.54 1.59 11.64
C GLY A 129 15.90 2.35 10.36
N SER A 130 17.18 2.42 9.99
CA SER A 130 17.67 3.12 8.79
C SER A 130 17.76 2.21 7.57
N HIS A 131 17.63 0.91 7.76
CA HIS A 131 17.66 -0.04 6.66
C HIS A 131 16.52 0.23 5.66
N ALA A 132 16.81 0.15 4.37
CA ALA A 132 15.88 0.48 3.29
C ALA A 132 14.54 -0.28 3.37
N LEU A 133 14.57 -1.55 3.79
CA LEU A 133 13.40 -2.36 4.08
C LEU A 133 12.49 -1.70 5.13
N ILE A 134 13.07 -1.28 6.27
CA ILE A 134 12.31 -0.69 7.38
C ILE A 134 11.79 0.69 7.02
N VAL A 135 12.58 1.49 6.30
CA VAL A 135 12.15 2.81 5.80
C VAL A 135 10.94 2.67 4.87
N SER A 136 10.99 1.73 3.92
CA SER A 136 9.88 1.47 3.00
C SER A 136 8.63 1.00 3.74
N LEU A 137 8.78 0.09 4.69
CA LEU A 137 7.67 -0.45 5.48
C LEU A 137 7.04 0.62 6.38
N LYS A 138 7.86 1.49 6.97
CA LYS A 138 7.37 2.64 7.75
C LYS A 138 6.53 3.58 6.89
N ALA A 139 7.01 3.92 5.70
CA ALA A 139 6.25 4.77 4.77
C ALA A 139 4.89 4.16 4.40
N LEU A 140 4.82 2.83 4.18
CA LEU A 140 3.56 2.12 3.93
C LEU A 140 2.62 2.16 5.14
N ALA A 141 3.15 1.91 6.34
CA ALA A 141 2.37 1.95 7.57
C ALA A 141 1.83 3.36 7.86
N ASP A 142 2.65 4.39 7.71
CA ASP A 142 2.27 5.78 7.93
C ASP A 142 1.19 6.22 6.92
N ASN A 143 1.34 5.85 5.64
CA ASN A 143 0.35 6.11 4.61
C ASN A 143 -1.01 5.45 4.91
N ARG A 144 -1.02 4.16 5.31
CA ARG A 144 -2.25 3.47 5.70
C ARG A 144 -2.89 4.11 6.94
N ASN A 145 -2.09 4.36 7.97
CA ASN A 145 -2.60 4.88 9.24
C ASN A 145 -3.20 6.28 9.10
N ALA A 146 -2.63 7.13 8.25
CA ALA A 146 -3.19 8.45 7.94
C ALA A 146 -4.60 8.37 7.32
N LEU A 147 -4.91 7.30 6.58
CA LEU A 147 -6.22 7.08 5.96
C LEU A 147 -7.22 6.41 6.89
N VAL A 148 -6.76 5.42 7.67
CA VAL A 148 -7.65 4.62 8.56
C VAL A 148 -7.95 5.36 9.86
N HIS A 149 -7.02 6.21 10.30
CA HIS A 149 -7.14 7.01 11.53
C HIS A 149 -6.95 8.50 11.20
N PRO A 150 -7.88 9.12 10.46
CA PRO A 150 -7.76 10.52 10.12
C PRO A 150 -7.75 11.34 11.40
N LYS A 151 -6.73 12.19 11.54
CA LYS A 151 -6.70 13.19 12.62
C LYS A 151 -7.73 14.26 12.31
N ALA A 152 -8.40 14.76 13.34
CA ALA A 152 -9.21 15.96 13.21
C ALA A 152 -8.29 17.13 12.79
N TYR A 153 -8.67 17.82 11.72
CA TYR A 153 -8.01 19.05 11.29
C TYR A 153 -8.91 20.23 11.62
N GLU A 154 -8.34 21.30 12.14
CA GLU A 154 -9.03 22.58 12.14
C GLU A 154 -9.14 23.07 10.70
N ILE A 155 -10.37 23.31 10.25
CA ILE A 155 -10.66 23.91 8.96
C ILE A 155 -10.66 25.41 9.18
N HIS A 156 -9.65 26.10 8.68
CA HIS A 156 -9.52 27.55 8.84
C HIS A 156 -10.20 28.33 7.71
N ASP A 157 -10.38 27.69 6.51
CA ASP A 157 -10.97 28.31 5.35
C ASP A 157 -11.77 27.29 4.53
N ILE A 158 -12.80 27.77 3.81
CA ILE A 158 -13.60 26.96 2.88
C ILE A 158 -12.75 26.39 1.74
N THR A 159 -11.62 26.99 1.43
CA THR A 159 -10.65 26.48 0.45
C THR A 159 -10.00 25.18 0.89
N ASP A 160 -9.91 24.91 2.21
CA ASP A 160 -9.40 23.67 2.77
C ASP A 160 -10.32 22.48 2.45
N LEU A 161 -11.59 22.74 2.13
CA LEU A 161 -12.59 21.75 1.76
C LEU A 161 -12.65 21.46 0.27
N ARG A 162 -11.99 22.28 -0.57
CA ARG A 162 -12.08 22.13 -2.03
C ARG A 162 -11.00 21.19 -2.54
N PRO A 163 -11.38 20.09 -3.22
CA PRO A 163 -10.42 19.27 -3.94
C PRO A 163 -9.65 20.13 -4.95
N ILE A 164 -8.33 20.13 -4.89
CA ILE A 164 -7.49 20.87 -5.83
C ILE A 164 -7.19 19.95 -7.02
N PRO A 165 -7.66 20.30 -8.24
CA PRO A 165 -7.49 19.43 -9.42
C PRO A 165 -6.04 19.13 -9.74
N HIS A 166 -5.17 20.13 -9.53
CA HIS A 166 -3.72 20.02 -9.75
C HIS A 166 -2.97 19.44 -8.55
N SER A 167 -3.66 19.04 -7.47
CA SER A 167 -3.01 18.35 -6.35
C SER A 167 -2.38 17.06 -6.88
N ASN A 168 -1.18 16.76 -6.38
CA ASN A 168 -0.39 15.62 -6.87
C ASN A 168 -0.88 14.29 -6.28
N VAL A 169 -2.21 14.04 -6.37
CA VAL A 169 -2.88 12.85 -5.83
C VAL A 169 -2.27 11.55 -6.37
N PRO A 170 -1.99 11.43 -7.71
CA PRO A 170 -1.32 10.23 -8.22
C PRO A 170 0.09 10.04 -7.68
N LYS A 171 0.78 11.10 -7.25
CA LYS A 171 2.13 11.00 -6.71
C LYS A 171 2.15 10.18 -5.41
N SER A 172 1.29 10.48 -4.46
CA SER A 172 1.24 9.76 -3.17
C SER A 172 0.88 8.27 -3.35
N ALA A 173 -0.04 7.97 -4.27
CA ALA A 173 -0.37 6.60 -4.63
C ALA A 173 0.79 5.87 -5.30
N ARG A 174 1.48 6.52 -6.24
CA ARG A 174 2.67 5.97 -6.92
C ARG A 174 3.82 5.77 -5.93
N GLU A 175 4.03 6.68 -5.00
CA GLU A 175 5.01 6.54 -3.92
C GLU A 175 4.70 5.32 -3.05
N ALA A 176 3.46 5.09 -2.64
CA ALA A 176 3.08 3.92 -1.86
C ALA A 176 3.37 2.62 -2.62
N LEU A 177 3.03 2.55 -3.90
CA LEU A 177 3.31 1.40 -4.74
C LEU A 177 4.83 1.16 -4.93
N THR A 178 5.59 2.24 -5.08
CA THR A 178 7.06 2.19 -5.15
C THR A 178 7.67 1.67 -3.84
N GLN A 179 7.14 2.12 -2.68
CA GLN A 179 7.60 1.62 -1.38
C GLN A 179 7.27 0.13 -1.19
N ALA A 180 6.11 -0.34 -1.67
CA ALA A 180 5.80 -1.77 -1.64
C ALA A 180 6.77 -2.58 -2.52
N SER A 181 7.05 -2.13 -3.73
CA SER A 181 8.04 -2.77 -4.62
C SER A 181 9.43 -2.80 -3.98
N ARG A 182 9.86 -1.69 -3.38
CA ARG A 182 11.14 -1.60 -2.68
C ARG A 182 11.20 -2.55 -1.49
N PHE A 183 10.15 -2.59 -0.67
CA PHE A 183 10.05 -3.53 0.43
C PHE A 183 10.27 -4.97 -0.05
N PHE A 184 9.60 -5.41 -1.11
CA PHE A 184 9.76 -6.76 -1.64
C PHE A 184 11.17 -7.04 -2.17
N THR A 185 11.77 -6.09 -2.86
CA THR A 185 13.14 -6.20 -3.38
C THR A 185 14.16 -6.32 -2.25
N GLU A 186 14.05 -5.47 -1.25
CA GLU A 186 14.95 -5.49 -0.09
C GLU A 186 14.78 -6.77 0.75
N PHE A 187 13.52 -7.24 0.90
CA PHE A 187 13.27 -8.50 1.60
C PHE A 187 13.91 -9.69 0.87
N ALA A 188 13.76 -9.78 -0.46
CA ALA A 188 14.39 -10.82 -1.27
C ALA A 188 15.92 -10.77 -1.23
N SER A 189 16.50 -9.59 -1.10
CA SER A 189 17.95 -9.42 -0.95
C SER A 189 18.45 -9.97 0.38
N LEU A 190 17.69 -9.78 1.46
CA LEU A 190 18.03 -10.31 2.80
C LEU A 190 17.74 -11.80 2.94
N VAL A 191 16.67 -12.28 2.30
CA VAL A 191 16.20 -13.66 2.37
C VAL A 191 15.94 -14.17 0.94
N PRO A 192 16.99 -14.52 0.18
CA PRO A 192 16.84 -14.96 -1.21
C PRO A 192 15.91 -16.16 -1.39
N GLU A 193 15.83 -17.02 -0.38
CA GLU A 193 14.94 -18.18 -0.41
C GLU A 193 13.44 -17.80 -0.39
N ALA A 194 13.09 -16.60 0.08
CA ALA A 194 11.72 -16.10 0.08
C ALA A 194 11.32 -15.42 -1.25
N ALA A 195 12.24 -15.26 -2.21
CA ALA A 195 12.00 -14.53 -3.45
C ALA A 195 10.82 -15.08 -4.27
N TYR A 196 10.55 -16.37 -4.20
CA TYR A 196 9.42 -16.98 -4.93
C TYR A 196 8.04 -16.65 -4.32
N LEU A 197 8.00 -16.22 -3.06
CA LEU A 197 6.77 -15.78 -2.37
C LEU A 197 6.38 -14.34 -2.72
N ILE A 198 7.32 -13.58 -3.28
CA ILE A 198 7.10 -12.14 -3.56
C ILE A 198 5.97 -11.97 -4.57
N PRO A 199 4.99 -11.11 -4.26
CA PRO A 199 3.92 -10.76 -5.18
C PRO A 199 4.48 -10.12 -6.46
N LYS A 200 3.92 -10.49 -7.60
CA LYS A 200 4.30 -9.92 -8.89
C LYS A 200 3.16 -9.05 -9.42
N PRO A 201 3.45 -7.91 -10.06
CA PRO A 201 2.43 -7.21 -10.82
C PRO A 201 1.85 -8.15 -11.88
N SER A 202 0.60 -7.94 -12.27
CA SER A 202 0.00 -8.74 -13.35
C SER A 202 0.86 -8.60 -14.60
N ILE A 203 1.17 -9.73 -15.23
CA ILE A 203 1.66 -9.73 -16.60
C ILE A 203 0.45 -9.31 -17.43
N THR A 204 0.50 -8.12 -18.01
CA THR A 204 -0.43 -7.67 -19.05
C THR A 204 -0.27 -8.54 -20.29
#